data_c6e6f1159759681db7de1330745fc3cb
#
_entry.id   c6e6f1159759681db7de1330745fc3cb
#
_cell.length_a   1.000
_cell.length_b   1.000
_cell.length_c   1.000
_cell.angle_alpha   90.00
_cell.angle_beta   90.00
_cell.angle_gamma   90.00
#
_symmetry.space_group_name_H-M   'P 1'
#
loop_
_entity.id
_entity.type
_entity.pdbx_description
1 polymer ?
#
loop_
_entity_poly.entity_id
_entity_poly.type
_entity_poly.pdbx_seq_one_letter_code
_entity_poly.pdbx_strand_id
1 'polypeptide(L)'
;MSPVTRTAAGLASLTVAAALLAGCTSTAPTAQGSGDGGPITVNATDTACEISTAQAPAGNLTFRITNAGSKVTEFYLYATGERIMGEVENIGPGLSRDLIVEVPDGGTSTT
;
A
#
# COMPACT_ATOMS: atom_id res chain seq x y z
N MET A 1 32.69 42.64 30.38
CA MET A 1 31.29 42.19 30.29
C MET A 1 30.96 41.96 28.83
N SER A 2 30.97 40.74 28.43
CA SER A 2 30.69 40.35 27.03
C SER A 2 29.24 40.04 26.87
N PRO A 3 28.54 40.64 25.91
CA PRO A 3 27.18 40.20 25.58
C PRO A 3 27.21 38.91 24.80
N VAL A 4 26.51 37.92 25.30
CA VAL A 4 26.34 36.64 24.65
C VAL A 4 25.37 36.78 23.51
N THR A 5 25.87 36.69 22.31
CA THR A 5 25.03 36.65 21.11
C THR A 5 24.43 35.26 20.98
N ARG A 6 23.15 35.15 21.16
CA ARG A 6 22.41 33.93 20.88
C ARG A 6 22.06 33.86 19.41
N THR A 7 22.70 32.96 18.74
CA THR A 7 22.34 32.61 17.37
C THR A 7 21.11 31.68 17.41
N ALA A 8 20.00 32.15 16.91
CA ALA A 8 18.86 31.31 16.71
C ALA A 8 19.07 30.44 15.48
N ALA A 9 19.18 29.17 15.68
CA ALA A 9 19.18 28.21 14.60
C ALA A 9 17.75 28.06 14.06
N GLY A 10 17.55 28.53 12.85
CA GLY A 10 16.31 28.32 12.14
C GLY A 10 16.17 26.86 11.75
N LEU A 11 15.16 26.22 12.27
CA LEU A 11 14.73 24.90 11.80
C LEU A 11 14.05 25.08 10.43
N ALA A 12 14.76 24.67 9.40
CA ALA A 12 14.17 24.54 8.09
C ALA A 12 13.29 23.27 8.11
N SER A 13 11.99 23.47 8.13
CA SER A 13 11.04 22.39 7.93
C SER A 13 11.07 21.99 6.46
N LEU A 14 11.70 20.87 6.17
CA LEU A 14 11.53 20.21 4.89
C LEU A 14 10.13 19.58 4.86
N THR A 15 9.20 20.25 4.24
CA THR A 15 7.95 19.63 3.85
C THR A 15 8.21 18.75 2.64
N VAL A 16 8.32 17.47 2.89
CA VAL A 16 8.32 16.49 1.81
C VAL A 16 6.90 16.41 1.28
N ALA A 17 6.68 17.03 0.14
CA ALA A 17 5.45 16.84 -0.60
C ALA A 17 5.45 15.43 -1.15
N ALA A 18 4.67 14.54 -0.52
CA ALA A 18 4.42 13.22 -1.08
C ALA A 18 3.67 13.40 -2.39
N ALA A 19 4.27 12.99 -3.49
CA ALA A 19 3.59 12.96 -4.76
C ALA A 19 2.43 11.97 -4.67
N LEU A 20 1.21 12.45 -4.81
CA LEU A 20 0.03 11.60 -4.87
C LEU A 20 -0.03 10.95 -6.25
N LEU A 21 0.35 9.69 -6.30
CA LEU A 21 0.17 8.88 -7.50
C LEU A 21 -1.29 8.49 -7.61
N ALA A 22 -1.87 8.69 -8.78
CA ALA A 22 -3.20 8.17 -9.08
C ALA A 22 -3.11 6.65 -9.20
N GLY A 23 -3.92 5.94 -8.42
CA GLY A 23 -3.91 4.48 -8.36
C GLY A 23 -3.49 3.96 -6.98
N CYS A 24 -3.67 2.68 -6.80
CA CYS A 24 -3.36 1.99 -5.56
C CYS A 24 -2.27 0.95 -5.81
N THR A 25 -1.09 1.18 -5.26
CA THR A 25 0.01 0.22 -5.32
C THR A 25 0.34 -0.26 -3.92
N SER A 26 0.65 -1.53 -3.80
CA SER A 26 1.00 -2.12 -2.51
C SER A 26 2.09 -3.16 -2.68
N THR A 27 2.90 -3.30 -1.64
CA THR A 27 3.84 -4.41 -1.53
C THR A 27 3.10 -5.63 -1.00
N ALA A 28 3.47 -6.81 -1.48
CA ALA A 28 2.90 -8.04 -0.98
C ALA A 28 3.03 -8.13 0.55
N PRO A 29 1.98 -8.53 1.26
CA PRO A 29 2.05 -8.68 2.70
C PRO A 29 3.08 -9.74 3.08
N THR A 30 3.70 -9.56 4.24
CA THR A 30 4.64 -10.53 4.79
C THR A 30 3.88 -11.81 5.16
N ALA A 31 4.35 -12.94 4.66
CA ALA A 31 3.74 -14.22 5.02
C ALA A 31 4.01 -14.55 6.50
N GLN A 32 2.95 -14.87 7.22
CA GLN A 32 2.99 -15.30 8.62
C GLN A 32 2.29 -16.65 8.74
N GLY A 33 2.97 -17.75 8.60
CA GLY A 33 2.42 -19.07 8.88
C GLY A 33 1.00 -19.32 8.35
N SER A 34 0.42 -20.44 8.68
CA SER A 34 -0.97 -20.71 8.31
C SER A 34 -1.92 -19.93 9.21
N GLY A 35 -2.43 -18.84 8.71
CA GLY A 35 -3.49 -18.08 9.34
C GLY A 35 -4.77 -18.20 8.53
N ASP A 36 -5.86 -18.11 9.23
CA ASP A 36 -7.17 -18.07 8.62
C ASP A 36 -7.43 -16.64 8.13
N GLY A 37 -7.03 -16.38 6.91
CA GLY A 37 -7.22 -15.07 6.34
C GLY A 37 -8.44 -15.06 5.43
N GLY A 38 -9.52 -14.42 5.84
CA GLY A 38 -10.53 -13.99 4.92
C GLY A 38 -9.94 -13.01 3.89
N PRO A 39 -10.75 -12.48 2.95
CA PRO A 39 -10.27 -11.53 1.98
C PRO A 39 -9.59 -10.33 2.62
N ILE A 40 -8.48 -9.93 2.06
CA ILE A 40 -7.81 -8.68 2.44
C ILE A 40 -8.53 -7.56 1.70
N THR A 41 -9.09 -6.64 2.44
CA THR A 41 -9.81 -5.52 1.83
C THR A 41 -8.88 -4.37 1.52
N VAL A 42 -9.07 -3.82 0.34
CA VAL A 42 -8.35 -2.63 -0.14
C VAL A 42 -9.39 -1.59 -0.50
N ASN A 43 -9.32 -0.44 0.13
CA ASN A 43 -10.21 0.67 -0.14
C ASN A 43 -9.41 1.78 -0.84
N ALA A 44 -9.67 1.96 -2.12
CA ALA A 44 -9.01 2.97 -2.92
C ALA A 44 -9.87 4.22 -2.98
N THR A 45 -9.37 5.31 -2.45
CA THR A 45 -9.99 6.63 -2.55
C THR A 45 -9.24 7.51 -3.54
N ASP A 46 -9.69 8.72 -3.78
CA ASP A 46 -8.99 9.66 -4.66
C ASP A 46 -7.61 10.09 -4.11
N THR A 47 -7.36 9.88 -2.82
CA THR A 47 -6.15 10.36 -2.15
C THR A 47 -5.37 9.29 -1.38
N ALA A 48 -5.93 8.10 -1.21
CA ALA A 48 -5.32 7.06 -0.38
C ALA A 48 -5.66 5.66 -0.86
N CYS A 49 -4.80 4.72 -0.47
CA CYS A 49 -5.04 3.30 -0.61
C CYS A 49 -4.95 2.65 0.77
N GLU A 50 -6.08 2.24 1.30
CA GLU A 50 -6.17 1.66 2.63
C GLU A 50 -6.28 0.15 2.55
N ILE A 51 -5.35 -0.55 3.19
CA ILE A 51 -5.30 -2.01 3.21
C ILE A 51 -5.56 -2.49 4.62
N SER A 52 -6.45 -3.48 4.76
CA SER A 52 -6.89 -3.96 6.07
C SER A 52 -5.80 -4.64 6.89
N THR A 53 -4.78 -5.18 6.25
CA THR A 53 -3.65 -5.80 6.95
C THR A 53 -2.36 -5.67 6.14
N ALA A 54 -1.24 -5.51 6.85
CA ALA A 54 0.09 -5.53 6.25
C ALA A 54 0.72 -6.93 6.28
N GLN A 55 0.03 -7.91 6.85
CA GLN A 55 0.53 -9.27 7.03
C GLN A 55 -0.56 -10.27 6.68
N ALA A 56 -0.16 -11.36 6.05
CA ALA A 56 -1.05 -12.45 5.70
C ALA A 56 -0.28 -13.78 5.65
N PRO A 57 -0.97 -14.93 5.82
CA PRO A 57 -0.33 -16.23 5.67
C PRO A 57 0.11 -16.44 4.23
N ALA A 58 1.09 -17.34 4.05
CA ALA A 58 1.44 -17.84 2.73
C ALA A 58 0.27 -18.64 2.13
N GLY A 59 0.27 -18.80 0.83
CA GLY A 59 -0.76 -19.52 0.10
C GLY A 59 -1.58 -18.61 -0.79
N ASN A 60 -2.77 -19.02 -1.12
CA ASN A 60 -3.67 -18.21 -1.94
C ASN A 60 -4.29 -17.10 -1.11
N LEU A 61 -4.01 -15.86 -1.54
CA LEU A 61 -4.59 -14.67 -0.94
C LEU A 61 -5.58 -14.03 -1.89
N THR A 62 -6.70 -13.60 -1.34
CA THR A 62 -7.69 -12.84 -2.07
C THR A 62 -7.68 -11.41 -1.57
N PHE A 63 -7.46 -10.49 -2.49
CA PHE A 63 -7.61 -9.06 -2.23
C PHE A 63 -8.93 -8.60 -2.83
N ARG A 64 -9.74 -7.96 -2.02
CA ARG A 64 -10.95 -7.33 -2.51
C ARG A 64 -10.75 -5.83 -2.57
N ILE A 65 -10.66 -5.31 -3.77
CA ILE A 65 -10.39 -3.91 -4.02
C ILE A 65 -11.71 -3.20 -4.32
N THR A 66 -12.02 -2.20 -3.52
CA THR A 66 -13.19 -1.33 -3.74
C THR A 66 -12.71 0.05 -4.13
N ASN A 67 -13.24 0.56 -5.23
CA ASN A 67 -13.01 1.94 -5.63
C ASN A 67 -14.04 2.85 -4.93
N ALA A 68 -13.60 3.50 -3.87
CA ALA A 68 -14.40 4.49 -3.15
C ALA A 68 -14.11 5.92 -3.62
N GLY A 69 -13.36 6.07 -4.68
CA GLY A 69 -13.03 7.35 -5.30
C GLY A 69 -14.02 7.74 -6.39
N SER A 70 -13.72 8.84 -7.06
CA SER A 70 -14.55 9.41 -8.11
C SER A 70 -14.08 9.10 -9.52
N LYS A 71 -12.92 8.46 -9.65
CA LYS A 71 -12.28 8.14 -10.94
C LYS A 71 -12.01 6.65 -11.02
N VAL A 72 -11.85 6.14 -12.24
CA VAL A 72 -11.38 4.79 -12.47
C VAL A 72 -10.02 4.60 -11.80
N THR A 73 -9.84 3.49 -11.11
CA THR A 73 -8.60 3.14 -10.44
C THR A 73 -8.10 1.76 -10.84
N GLU A 74 -6.91 1.45 -10.40
CA GLU A 74 -6.24 0.17 -10.60
C GLU A 74 -5.48 -0.21 -9.34
N PHE A 75 -5.17 -1.49 -9.21
CA PHE A 75 -4.43 -2.01 -8.09
C PHE A 75 -3.32 -2.95 -8.57
N TYR A 76 -2.11 -2.73 -8.08
CA TYR A 76 -0.96 -3.57 -8.36
C TYR A 76 -0.37 -4.10 -7.06
N LEU A 77 -0.07 -5.38 -7.05
CA LEU A 77 0.63 -6.01 -5.95
C LEU A 77 2.05 -6.36 -6.38
N TYR A 78 3.03 -5.83 -5.67
CA TYR A 78 4.43 -6.02 -5.96
C TYR A 78 5.08 -6.99 -4.98
N ALA A 79 5.94 -7.86 -5.52
CA ALA A 79 6.91 -8.60 -4.74
C ALA A 79 8.19 -7.79 -4.56
N THR A 80 9.13 -8.32 -3.77
CA THR A 80 10.46 -7.74 -3.63
C THR A 80 11.13 -7.55 -5.00
N GLY A 81 11.80 -6.42 -5.18
CA GLY A 81 12.43 -6.10 -6.46
C GLY A 81 11.45 -5.52 -7.48
N GLU A 82 10.32 -5.02 -7.04
CA GLU A 82 9.30 -4.37 -7.88
C GLU A 82 8.70 -5.28 -8.96
N ARG A 83 8.73 -6.58 -8.73
CA ARG A 83 8.09 -7.53 -9.62
C ARG A 83 6.59 -7.57 -9.36
N ILE A 84 5.78 -7.41 -10.37
CA ILE A 84 4.33 -7.49 -10.27
C ILE A 84 3.91 -8.93 -10.00
N MET A 85 3.21 -9.16 -8.90
CA MET A 85 2.61 -10.45 -8.55
C MET A 85 1.19 -10.59 -9.08
N GLY A 86 0.49 -9.49 -9.19
CA GLY A 86 -0.87 -9.45 -9.69
C GLY A 86 -1.34 -8.02 -9.87
N GLU A 87 -2.37 -7.87 -10.68
CA GLU A 87 -2.93 -6.57 -10.99
C GLU A 87 -4.43 -6.69 -11.28
N VAL A 88 -5.15 -5.63 -10.99
CA VAL A 88 -6.53 -5.43 -11.41
C VAL A 88 -6.65 -4.00 -11.92
N GLU A 89 -7.12 -3.87 -13.14
CA GLU A 89 -7.27 -2.58 -13.80
C GLU A 89 -8.74 -2.23 -14.04
N ASN A 90 -9.00 -0.99 -14.39
CA ASN A 90 -10.29 -0.50 -14.80
C ASN A 90 -11.41 -0.73 -13.77
N ILE A 91 -11.11 -0.47 -12.51
CA ILE A 91 -12.12 -0.49 -11.45
C ILE A 91 -12.85 0.84 -11.46
N GLY A 92 -14.09 0.86 -11.92
CA GLY A 92 -14.90 2.06 -11.92
C GLY A 92 -15.34 2.50 -10.52
N PRO A 93 -15.71 3.77 -10.34
CA PRO A 93 -16.19 4.26 -9.05
C PRO A 93 -17.35 3.43 -8.50
N GLY A 94 -17.26 3.08 -7.21
CA GLY A 94 -18.26 2.27 -6.52
C GLY A 94 -18.20 0.78 -6.82
N LEU A 95 -17.28 0.33 -7.68
CA LEU A 95 -17.14 -1.08 -8.00
C LEU A 95 -16.06 -1.74 -7.16
N SER A 96 -16.19 -3.06 -7.00
CA SER A 96 -15.20 -3.90 -6.34
C SER A 96 -14.74 -5.00 -7.28
N ARG A 97 -13.46 -5.37 -7.15
CA ARG A 97 -12.86 -6.49 -7.87
C ARG A 97 -12.02 -7.31 -6.94
N ASP A 98 -11.95 -8.59 -7.22
CA ASP A 98 -11.10 -9.51 -6.47
C ASP A 98 -9.84 -9.81 -7.26
N LEU A 99 -8.71 -9.82 -6.57
CA LEU A 99 -7.43 -10.27 -7.07
C LEU A 99 -6.97 -11.45 -6.23
N ILE A 100 -6.76 -12.59 -6.88
CA ILE A 100 -6.26 -13.79 -6.23
C ILE A 100 -4.82 -14.00 -6.63
N VAL A 101 -3.94 -14.09 -5.64
CA VAL A 101 -2.51 -14.32 -5.85
C VAL A 101 -2.03 -15.46 -4.95
N GLU A 102 -1.05 -16.20 -5.44
CA GLU A 102 -0.38 -17.22 -4.64
C GLU A 102 0.93 -16.65 -4.09
N VAL A 103 1.03 -16.62 -2.78
CA VAL A 103 2.24 -16.21 -2.07
C VAL A 103 2.96 -17.44 -1.57
N PRO A 104 4.18 -17.72 -2.05
CA PRO A 104 4.93 -18.90 -1.64
C PRO A 104 5.35 -18.84 -0.18
N ASP A 105 5.57 -20.01 0.42
CA ASP A 105 6.17 -20.13 1.75
C ASP A 105 7.53 -19.44 1.80
N GLY A 106 7.81 -18.76 2.92
CA GLY A 106 9.01 -17.95 3.04
C GLY A 106 8.92 -16.69 2.22
N GLY A 107 7.70 -16.32 1.84
CA GLY A 107 7.38 -15.15 1.07
C GLY A 107 8.06 -13.92 1.63
N THR A 108 8.60 -13.19 0.76
CA THR A 108 9.50 -12.11 1.00
C THR A 108 8.86 -10.98 1.76
N SER A 109 9.39 -10.71 2.91
CA SER A 109 9.13 -9.44 3.58
C SER A 109 9.76 -8.33 2.78
N THR A 110 8.99 -7.37 2.40
CA THR A 110 9.55 -6.15 1.86
C THR A 110 9.29 -5.02 2.83
N THR A 111 10.34 -4.38 3.17
CA THR A 111 10.33 -3.13 3.91
C THR A 111 10.15 -1.95 2.99
#